data_1bf0e7d67dd3e558bbe8a328ae37e090
#
_entry.id   1bf0e7d67dd3e558bbe8a328ae37e090
#
_cell.length_a   1.000
_cell.length_b   1.000
_cell.length_c   1.000
_cell.angle_alpha   90.00
_cell.angle_beta   90.00
_cell.angle_gamma   90.00
#
_symmetry.space_group_name_H-M   'P 1'
#
loop_
_entity.id
_entity.type
_entity.pdbx_description
1 polymer ?
#
loop_
_entity_poly.entity_id
_entity_poly.type
_entity_poly.pdbx_seq_one_letter_code
_entity_poly.pdbx_strand_id
1 'polypeptide(L)'
;MLWVGHARNIGTPTRLGLAVSQRLASQPMSRPISFLSDFGHDDEFVGVVHGVLAKLAPQSRVIDVGHGFPRGNVRSAALALTRSVQYLPEGVCLAVVDPGVGTDRRAIAAETEWGFFVGPDNGLLSPAVAMVGGAGMVVSIENPEAMIPSPGETFHGRDVFAPAAALLASGEAGIDELGPEIAGEELVPLLLPLTETKGSAVAGEAWWVDNFGNVQTNIAPEDLSGVGLGPGKTVTVKVGSTIYSVPWVTSYGDVGDGEVLMHVDSVGLLALAVRGGRADEELNLSEGVAVTVTGSRSAKAE
;
A
#
# COMPACT_ATOMS: atom_id res chain seq x y z
N MET A 1 -13.80 -51.86 -42.00
CA MET A 1 -13.11 -52.53 -40.87
C MET A 1 -13.29 -51.63 -39.65
N LEU A 2 -14.22 -52.01 -38.79
CA LEU A 2 -14.60 -51.31 -37.57
C LEU A 2 -13.60 -51.60 -36.46
N TRP A 3 -13.08 -50.59 -35.80
CA TRP A 3 -12.30 -50.73 -34.55
C TRP A 3 -13.17 -50.25 -33.39
N VAL A 4 -13.64 -51.21 -32.58
CA VAL A 4 -14.40 -50.99 -31.36
C VAL A 4 -13.42 -50.91 -30.20
N GLY A 5 -13.25 -49.70 -29.66
CA GLY A 5 -12.42 -49.46 -28.47
C GLY A 5 -13.21 -49.74 -27.19
N HIS A 6 -12.73 -50.62 -26.38
CA HIS A 6 -13.27 -50.99 -25.06
C HIS A 6 -13.14 -49.78 -24.07
N ALA A 7 -14.28 -49.31 -23.61
CA ALA A 7 -14.34 -48.40 -22.47
C ALA A 7 -13.94 -49.17 -21.21
N ARG A 8 -12.80 -48.81 -20.58
CA ARG A 8 -12.42 -49.31 -19.25
C ARG A 8 -13.32 -48.66 -18.21
N ASN A 9 -14.04 -49.51 -17.49
CA ASN A 9 -14.86 -49.16 -16.35
C ASN A 9 -13.96 -48.60 -15.24
N ILE A 10 -14.02 -47.27 -14.96
CA ILE A 10 -13.32 -46.64 -13.85
C ILE A 10 -14.13 -46.98 -12.62
N GLY A 11 -13.58 -47.89 -11.78
CA GLY A 11 -14.20 -48.34 -10.57
C GLY A 11 -14.60 -47.20 -9.63
N THR A 12 -15.71 -47.44 -8.90
CA THR A 12 -16.23 -46.55 -7.85
C THR A 12 -15.11 -46.17 -6.88
N PRO A 13 -14.97 -44.85 -6.53
CA PRO A 13 -13.91 -44.42 -5.61
C PRO A 13 -14.06 -45.10 -4.26
N THR A 14 -12.95 -45.64 -3.76
CA THR A 14 -12.90 -46.32 -2.44
C THR A 14 -13.27 -45.33 -1.33
N ARG A 15 -13.84 -45.83 -0.20
CA ARG A 15 -14.19 -45.02 0.99
C ARG A 15 -13.03 -44.14 1.47
N LEU A 16 -11.78 -44.58 1.26
CA LEU A 16 -10.57 -43.79 1.59
C LEU A 16 -10.40 -42.60 0.65
N GLY A 17 -10.65 -42.78 -0.65
CA GLY A 17 -10.58 -41.67 -1.64
C GLY A 17 -11.65 -40.61 -1.41
N LEU A 18 -12.86 -40.99 -1.01
CA LEU A 18 -13.95 -40.09 -0.63
C LEU A 18 -13.63 -39.31 0.66
N ALA A 19 -13.04 -39.98 1.68
CA ALA A 19 -12.65 -39.35 2.93
C ALA A 19 -11.49 -38.35 2.76
N VAL A 20 -10.52 -38.65 1.87
CA VAL A 20 -9.42 -37.72 1.52
C VAL A 20 -9.96 -36.54 0.70
N SER A 21 -10.84 -36.79 -0.27
CA SER A 21 -11.47 -35.71 -1.06
C SER A 21 -12.38 -34.82 -0.19
N GLN A 22 -13.12 -35.40 0.77
CA GLN A 22 -13.93 -34.61 1.70
C GLN A 22 -13.10 -33.84 2.73
N ARG A 23 -11.93 -34.38 3.16
CA ARG A 23 -10.99 -33.63 4.02
C ARG A 23 -10.32 -32.48 3.28
N LEU A 24 -10.02 -32.62 1.98
CA LEU A 24 -9.46 -31.55 1.16
C LEU A 24 -10.52 -30.47 0.82
N ALA A 25 -11.81 -30.85 0.75
CA ALA A 25 -12.91 -29.91 0.51
C ALA A 25 -13.39 -29.18 1.77
N SER A 26 -12.94 -29.58 2.97
CA SER A 26 -13.35 -29.01 4.27
C SER A 26 -12.25 -28.24 5.00
N GLN A 27 -11.07 -28.07 4.42
CA GLN A 27 -10.10 -27.10 4.95
C GLN A 27 -10.53 -25.72 4.48
N PRO A 28 -10.80 -24.76 5.38
CA PRO A 28 -10.99 -23.38 4.98
C PRO A 28 -9.76 -22.97 4.18
N MET A 29 -9.97 -22.38 2.98
CA MET A 29 -8.86 -21.90 2.17
C MET A 29 -8.16 -20.80 2.95
N SER A 30 -6.93 -21.06 3.40
CA SER A 30 -6.14 -20.10 4.12
C SER A 30 -5.81 -18.93 3.19
N ARG A 31 -6.15 -17.72 3.63
CA ARG A 31 -5.87 -16.48 2.88
C ARG A 31 -4.42 -16.07 3.03
N PRO A 32 -3.78 -15.50 2.01
CA PRO A 32 -2.48 -14.86 2.15
C PRO A 32 -2.56 -13.64 3.08
N ILE A 33 -1.44 -13.33 3.74
CA ILE A 33 -1.29 -12.16 4.60
C ILE A 33 -0.24 -11.25 3.99
N SER A 34 -0.61 -10.04 3.61
CA SER A 34 0.31 -9.01 3.11
C SER A 34 0.72 -8.12 4.29
N PHE A 35 2.00 -8.10 4.65
CA PHE A 35 2.51 -7.43 5.84
C PHE A 35 3.34 -6.19 5.50
N LEU A 36 2.98 -5.05 6.11
CA LEU A 36 3.66 -3.76 5.99
C LEU A 36 3.88 -3.17 7.38
N SER A 37 5.07 -2.60 7.66
CA SER A 37 5.34 -1.90 8.91
C SER A 37 6.50 -0.90 8.78
N ASP A 38 6.72 -0.10 9.82
CA ASP A 38 7.90 0.76 9.98
C ASP A 38 8.94 0.18 10.96
N PHE A 39 8.90 -1.12 11.18
CA PHE A 39 9.74 -1.81 12.17
C PHE A 39 11.22 -1.88 11.78
N GLY A 40 11.55 -1.65 10.49
CA GLY A 40 12.88 -1.87 9.98
C GLY A 40 13.24 -3.36 9.85
N HIS A 41 14.52 -3.62 9.59
CA HIS A 41 15.05 -4.98 9.44
C HIS A 41 16.21 -5.28 10.39
N ASP A 42 16.61 -4.30 11.20
CA ASP A 42 17.79 -4.41 12.07
C ASP A 42 17.45 -5.09 13.41
N ASP A 43 16.17 -5.00 13.83
CA ASP A 43 15.67 -5.61 15.06
C ASP A 43 14.78 -6.84 14.76
N GLU A 44 14.41 -7.57 15.82
CA GLU A 44 13.62 -8.81 15.74
C GLU A 44 12.13 -8.60 15.44
N PHE A 45 11.60 -7.38 15.44
CA PHE A 45 10.16 -7.11 15.45
C PHE A 45 9.42 -7.76 14.27
N VAL A 46 9.92 -7.65 13.06
CA VAL A 46 9.34 -8.29 11.87
C VAL A 46 9.35 -9.81 12.02
N GLY A 47 10.49 -10.38 12.43
CA GLY A 47 10.63 -11.82 12.66
C GLY A 47 9.70 -12.35 13.74
N VAL A 48 9.46 -11.58 14.82
CA VAL A 48 8.52 -11.95 15.90
C VAL A 48 7.08 -11.98 15.37
N VAL A 49 6.67 -10.98 14.58
CA VAL A 49 5.33 -10.97 13.94
C VAL A 49 5.17 -12.17 13.01
N HIS A 50 6.16 -12.47 12.17
CA HIS A 50 6.16 -13.69 11.33
C HIS A 50 6.02 -14.95 12.18
N GLY A 51 6.70 -15.02 13.33
CA GLY A 51 6.60 -16.15 14.26
C GLY A 51 5.19 -16.35 14.82
N VAL A 52 4.49 -15.25 15.13
CA VAL A 52 3.06 -15.28 15.55
C VAL A 52 2.18 -15.78 14.42
N LEU A 53 2.31 -15.20 13.24
CA LEU A 53 1.53 -15.60 12.05
C LEU A 53 1.74 -17.07 11.70
N ALA A 54 2.99 -17.54 11.74
CA ALA A 54 3.32 -18.93 11.44
C ALA A 54 2.74 -19.93 12.47
N LYS A 55 2.52 -19.50 13.72
CA LYS A 55 1.91 -20.33 14.75
C LYS A 55 0.39 -20.38 14.64
N LEU A 56 -0.25 -19.23 14.38
CA LEU A 56 -1.69 -19.08 14.41
C LEU A 56 -2.35 -19.33 13.04
N ALA A 57 -1.63 -19.07 11.95
CA ALA A 57 -2.10 -19.32 10.58
C ALA A 57 -1.02 -20.04 9.74
N PRO A 58 -0.63 -21.29 10.12
CA PRO A 58 0.53 -21.97 9.52
C PRO A 58 0.36 -22.29 8.03
N GLN A 59 -0.85 -22.24 7.50
CA GLN A 59 -1.14 -22.46 6.08
C GLN A 59 -1.18 -21.14 5.27
N SER A 60 -1.17 -19.99 5.95
CA SER A 60 -1.18 -18.69 5.29
C SER A 60 0.21 -18.31 4.79
N ARG A 61 0.28 -17.91 3.53
CA ARG A 61 1.50 -17.34 2.98
C ARG A 61 1.62 -15.88 3.43
N VAL A 62 2.75 -15.50 4.02
CA VAL A 62 3.06 -14.10 4.34
C VAL A 62 3.86 -13.48 3.21
N ILE A 63 3.48 -12.27 2.80
CA ILE A 63 4.12 -11.45 1.76
C ILE A 63 4.50 -10.12 2.42
N ASP A 64 5.80 -9.87 2.56
CA ASP A 64 6.28 -8.58 3.04
C ASP A 64 6.15 -7.53 1.96
N VAL A 65 5.34 -6.49 2.20
CA VAL A 65 5.18 -5.33 1.31
C VAL A 65 6.35 -4.37 1.51
N GLY A 66 6.75 -4.17 2.76
CA GLY A 66 7.90 -3.36 3.13
C GLY A 66 7.92 -3.02 4.62
N HIS A 67 9.13 -2.88 5.18
CA HIS A 67 9.32 -2.56 6.60
C HIS A 67 10.28 -1.40 6.84
N GLY A 68 10.82 -0.80 5.77
CA GLY A 68 11.80 0.28 5.82
C GLY A 68 11.21 1.69 5.74
N PHE A 69 9.95 1.87 6.10
CA PHE A 69 9.33 3.20 6.14
C PHE A 69 9.94 4.04 7.27
N PRO A 70 10.05 5.36 7.11
CA PRO A 70 10.48 6.22 8.20
C PRO A 70 9.57 6.04 9.42
N ARG A 71 10.19 5.91 10.60
CA ARG A 71 9.48 5.61 11.84
C ARG A 71 8.32 6.57 12.10
N GLY A 72 7.13 6.04 12.29
CA GLY A 72 5.90 6.79 12.54
C GLY A 72 5.36 7.57 11.34
N ASN A 73 5.95 7.42 10.15
CA ASN A 73 5.45 8.09 8.94
C ASN A 73 4.26 7.32 8.36
N VAL A 74 3.09 7.53 8.96
CA VAL A 74 1.82 6.94 8.54
C VAL A 74 1.51 7.26 7.07
N ARG A 75 1.78 8.51 6.65
CA ARG A 75 1.50 8.97 5.29
C ARG A 75 2.29 8.19 4.23
N SER A 76 3.60 8.07 4.40
CA SER A 76 4.46 7.35 3.46
C SER A 76 4.04 5.88 3.33
N ALA A 77 3.76 5.23 4.45
CA ALA A 77 3.30 3.85 4.50
C ALA A 77 1.90 3.67 3.87
N ALA A 78 0.96 4.57 4.15
CA ALA A 78 -0.38 4.54 3.56
C ALA A 78 -0.36 4.71 2.03
N LEU A 79 0.46 5.62 1.52
CA LEU A 79 0.66 5.80 0.07
C LEU A 79 1.32 4.57 -0.56
N ALA A 80 2.28 3.94 0.11
CA ALA A 80 2.89 2.71 -0.35
C ALA A 80 1.88 1.56 -0.37
N LEU A 81 1.07 1.40 0.68
CA LEU A 81 0.01 0.40 0.72
C LEU A 81 -0.99 0.60 -0.42
N THR A 82 -1.43 1.83 -0.65
CA THR A 82 -2.36 2.19 -1.73
C THR A 82 -1.81 1.83 -3.10
N ARG A 83 -0.53 2.08 -3.37
CA ARG A 83 0.12 1.68 -4.63
C ARG A 83 0.25 0.17 -4.77
N SER A 84 0.42 -0.54 -3.66
CA SER A 84 0.71 -1.98 -3.65
C SER A 84 -0.55 -2.84 -3.73
N VAL A 85 -1.66 -2.43 -3.10
CA VAL A 85 -2.84 -3.28 -2.87
C VAL A 85 -3.41 -3.89 -4.15
N GLN A 86 -3.39 -3.17 -5.26
CA GLN A 86 -3.87 -3.65 -6.56
C GLN A 86 -3.03 -4.81 -7.16
N TYR A 87 -1.81 -5.03 -6.66
CA TYR A 87 -0.90 -6.10 -7.10
C TYR A 87 -0.79 -7.23 -6.08
N LEU A 88 -1.37 -7.05 -4.89
CA LEU A 88 -1.37 -8.06 -3.85
C LEU A 88 -2.54 -9.04 -4.06
N PRO A 89 -2.38 -10.31 -3.71
CA PRO A 89 -3.49 -11.26 -3.74
C PRO A 89 -4.54 -10.88 -2.70
N GLU A 90 -5.81 -11.08 -3.03
CA GLU A 90 -6.92 -10.96 -2.09
C GLU A 90 -6.67 -11.80 -0.84
N GLY A 91 -6.88 -11.21 0.35
CA GLY A 91 -6.58 -11.89 1.60
C GLY A 91 -6.67 -11.00 2.83
N VAL A 92 -5.63 -10.96 3.64
CA VAL A 92 -5.53 -10.09 4.82
C VAL A 92 -4.36 -9.14 4.66
N CYS A 93 -4.61 -7.86 4.72
CA CYS A 93 -3.58 -6.84 4.80
C CYS A 93 -3.32 -6.51 6.29
N LEU A 94 -2.15 -6.85 6.78
CA LEU A 94 -1.64 -6.45 8.09
C LEU A 94 -0.70 -5.25 7.91
N ALA A 95 -1.13 -4.05 8.31
CA ALA A 95 -0.29 -2.86 8.21
C ALA A 95 -0.14 -2.20 9.59
N VAL A 96 1.11 -2.00 10.01
CA VAL A 96 1.44 -1.50 11.35
C VAL A 96 2.49 -0.40 11.27
N VAL A 97 2.01 0.84 11.19
CA VAL A 97 2.79 2.06 11.45
C VAL A 97 2.03 2.83 12.51
N ASP A 98 2.49 2.74 13.76
CA ASP A 98 1.68 3.04 14.93
C ASP A 98 2.38 3.94 15.96
N PRO A 99 2.52 5.25 15.66
CA PRO A 99 3.07 6.19 16.63
C PRO A 99 2.18 6.38 17.87
N GLY A 100 0.92 5.88 17.83
CA GLY A 100 -0.04 5.93 18.91
C GLY A 100 -0.19 4.63 19.70
N VAL A 101 0.76 3.69 19.60
CA VAL A 101 0.72 2.44 20.36
C VAL A 101 0.67 2.70 21.88
N GLY A 102 -0.21 2.00 22.59
CA GLY A 102 -0.41 2.19 24.04
C GLY A 102 -1.19 3.46 24.43
N THR A 103 -1.87 4.13 23.50
CA THR A 103 -2.81 5.24 23.74
C THR A 103 -4.25 4.82 23.45
N ASP A 104 -5.19 5.75 23.53
CA ASP A 104 -6.62 5.53 23.20
C ASP A 104 -6.89 5.30 21.70
N ARG A 105 -5.86 5.21 20.84
CA ARG A 105 -5.96 4.87 19.42
C ARG A 105 -6.59 3.48 19.26
N ARG A 106 -7.70 3.38 18.52
CA ARG A 106 -8.38 2.11 18.24
C ARG A 106 -7.49 1.16 17.42
N ALA A 107 -7.50 -0.12 17.75
CA ALA A 107 -7.05 -1.19 16.87
C ALA A 107 -8.24 -1.64 16.03
N ILE A 108 -8.10 -1.73 14.70
CA ILE A 108 -9.23 -2.01 13.82
C ILE A 108 -8.98 -3.17 12.87
N ALA A 109 -10.08 -3.83 12.51
CA ALA A 109 -10.17 -4.68 11.33
C ALA A 109 -11.30 -4.16 10.43
N ALA A 110 -11.05 -4.08 9.12
CA ALA A 110 -12.02 -3.67 8.12
C ALA A 110 -12.20 -4.79 7.08
N GLU A 111 -13.44 -5.15 6.78
CA GLU A 111 -13.80 -6.08 5.71
C GLU A 111 -14.16 -5.30 4.45
N THR A 112 -13.64 -5.75 3.31
CA THR A 112 -13.87 -5.18 1.98
C THR A 112 -14.16 -6.30 0.99
N GLU A 113 -14.56 -5.96 -0.24
CA GLU A 113 -14.67 -6.95 -1.32
C GLU A 113 -13.33 -7.61 -1.66
N TRP A 114 -12.20 -6.92 -1.44
CA TRP A 114 -10.85 -7.47 -1.65
C TRP A 114 -10.42 -8.44 -0.53
N GLY A 115 -10.93 -8.27 0.69
CA GLY A 115 -10.54 -9.02 1.87
C GLY A 115 -10.49 -8.14 3.11
N PHE A 116 -9.55 -8.41 4.01
CA PHE A 116 -9.47 -7.73 5.30
C PHE A 116 -8.27 -6.81 5.42
N PHE A 117 -8.45 -5.70 6.14
CA PHE A 117 -7.38 -4.78 6.52
C PHE A 117 -7.31 -4.70 8.04
N VAL A 118 -6.14 -4.96 8.61
CA VAL A 118 -5.89 -4.99 10.06
C VAL A 118 -4.76 -4.03 10.41
N GLY A 119 -4.99 -3.14 11.38
CA GLY A 119 -3.99 -2.17 11.79
C GLY A 119 -4.54 -1.08 12.72
N PRO A 120 -3.74 -0.03 13.00
CA PRO A 120 -4.18 1.11 13.81
C PRO A 120 -5.15 2.02 13.06
N ASP A 121 -6.14 2.56 13.76
CA ASP A 121 -7.05 3.59 13.26
C ASP A 121 -6.37 4.97 13.35
N ASN A 122 -5.47 5.24 12.43
CA ASN A 122 -4.69 6.48 12.35
C ASN A 122 -4.53 7.03 10.93
N GLY A 123 -5.35 6.56 9.99
CA GLY A 123 -5.30 6.93 8.58
C GLY A 123 -4.45 6.01 7.70
N LEU A 124 -3.71 5.05 8.28
CA LEU A 124 -2.84 4.14 7.54
C LEU A 124 -3.59 3.31 6.50
N LEU A 125 -4.74 2.76 6.87
CA LEU A 125 -5.52 1.84 6.05
C LEU A 125 -6.48 2.55 5.09
N SER A 126 -6.95 3.74 5.45
CA SER A 126 -8.09 4.40 4.80
C SER A 126 -7.94 4.61 3.28
N PRO A 127 -6.78 5.01 2.71
CA PRO A 127 -6.67 5.18 1.26
C PRO A 127 -6.69 3.85 0.50
N ALA A 128 -6.06 2.80 1.04
CA ALA A 128 -6.06 1.48 0.43
C ALA A 128 -7.45 0.83 0.49
N VAL A 129 -8.15 0.95 1.63
CA VAL A 129 -9.55 0.52 1.78
C VAL A 129 -10.45 1.23 0.76
N ALA A 130 -10.31 2.56 0.61
CA ALA A 130 -11.09 3.31 -0.38
C ALA A 130 -10.78 2.86 -1.83
N MET A 131 -9.53 2.55 -2.14
CA MET A 131 -9.12 2.08 -3.48
C MET A 131 -9.76 0.75 -3.86
N VAL A 132 -10.00 -0.16 -2.91
CA VAL A 132 -10.63 -1.46 -3.15
C VAL A 132 -12.15 -1.45 -3.00
N GLY A 133 -12.78 -0.28 -3.01
CA GLY A 133 -14.24 -0.13 -3.01
C GLY A 133 -14.86 0.25 -1.66
N GLY A 134 -14.06 0.46 -0.62
CA GLY A 134 -14.53 0.82 0.72
C GLY A 134 -14.75 -0.37 1.63
N ALA A 135 -15.02 -0.11 2.90
CA ALA A 135 -15.30 -1.13 3.91
C ALA A 135 -16.81 -1.43 3.98
N GLY A 136 -17.17 -2.70 4.00
CA GLY A 136 -18.53 -3.17 4.29
C GLY A 136 -18.80 -3.24 5.79
N MET A 137 -17.83 -3.69 6.58
CA MET A 137 -17.87 -3.74 8.03
C MET A 137 -16.52 -3.30 8.61
N VAL A 138 -16.54 -2.60 9.71
CA VAL A 138 -15.35 -2.26 10.49
C VAL A 138 -15.61 -2.55 11.96
N VAL A 139 -14.63 -3.16 12.62
CA VAL A 139 -14.71 -3.46 14.05
C VAL A 139 -13.50 -2.90 14.81
N SER A 140 -13.72 -2.53 16.07
CA SER A 140 -12.64 -2.30 17.03
C SER A 140 -12.17 -3.66 17.55
N ILE A 141 -10.88 -3.95 17.48
CA ILE A 141 -10.32 -5.22 17.99
C ILE A 141 -10.20 -5.09 19.50
N GLU A 142 -11.15 -5.69 20.22
CA GLU A 142 -11.26 -5.59 21.69
C GLU A 142 -11.43 -6.96 22.35
N ASN A 143 -11.69 -8.04 21.58
CA ASN A 143 -11.86 -9.37 22.11
C ASN A 143 -10.50 -9.94 22.62
N PRO A 144 -10.35 -10.19 23.93
CA PRO A 144 -9.10 -10.72 24.47
C PRO A 144 -8.71 -12.10 23.92
N GLU A 145 -9.67 -12.90 23.43
CA GLU A 145 -9.40 -14.20 22.82
C GLU A 145 -8.75 -14.07 21.44
N ALA A 146 -8.88 -12.90 20.81
CA ALA A 146 -8.22 -12.57 19.55
C ALA A 146 -6.83 -11.93 19.76
N MET A 147 -6.32 -11.90 20.98
CA MET A 147 -5.06 -11.23 21.35
C MET A 147 -4.10 -12.18 22.07
N ILE A 148 -2.83 -11.84 22.09
CA ILE A 148 -1.81 -12.50 22.91
C ILE A 148 -1.65 -11.70 24.21
N PRO A 149 -1.86 -12.32 25.39
CA PRO A 149 -1.59 -11.64 26.66
C PRO A 149 -0.13 -11.18 26.77
N SER A 150 0.07 -9.93 27.12
CA SER A 150 1.40 -9.30 27.21
C SER A 150 1.53 -8.50 28.49
N PRO A 151 2.72 -8.44 29.10
CA PRO A 151 2.98 -7.61 30.28
C PRO A 151 3.06 -6.11 30.00
N GLY A 152 3.11 -5.70 28.73
CA GLY A 152 3.21 -4.32 28.30
C GLY A 152 2.39 -4.06 27.03
N GLU A 153 2.04 -2.80 26.80
CA GLU A 153 1.13 -2.35 25.73
C GLU A 153 1.87 -1.66 24.56
N THR A 154 3.17 -1.95 24.38
CA THR A 154 4.00 -1.24 23.42
C THR A 154 4.29 -2.02 22.12
N PHE A 155 3.76 -3.25 21.99
CA PHE A 155 3.96 -4.07 20.79
C PHE A 155 2.65 -4.66 20.28
N HIS A 156 1.68 -3.79 19.95
CA HIS A 156 0.39 -4.20 19.38
C HIS A 156 0.53 -4.94 18.04
N GLY A 157 1.63 -4.73 17.31
CA GLY A 157 1.96 -5.52 16.11
C GLY A 157 1.96 -7.02 16.39
N ARG A 158 2.58 -7.43 17.50
CA ARG A 158 2.67 -8.81 17.97
C ARG A 158 1.42 -9.27 18.70
N ASP A 159 0.88 -8.42 19.58
CA ASP A 159 -0.07 -8.84 20.62
C ASP A 159 -1.53 -8.70 20.18
N VAL A 160 -1.82 -7.79 19.23
CA VAL A 160 -3.17 -7.44 18.78
C VAL A 160 -3.34 -7.69 17.28
N PHE A 161 -2.51 -7.05 16.44
CA PHE A 161 -2.74 -7.05 15.01
C PHE A 161 -2.38 -8.38 14.33
N ALA A 162 -1.26 -8.99 14.69
CA ALA A 162 -0.88 -10.27 14.08
C ALA A 162 -1.82 -11.42 14.46
N PRO A 163 -2.28 -11.58 15.72
CA PRO A 163 -3.28 -12.60 16.07
C PRO A 163 -4.60 -12.38 15.32
N ALA A 164 -5.14 -11.15 15.30
CA ALA A 164 -6.37 -10.84 14.59
C ALA A 164 -6.26 -11.14 13.08
N ALA A 165 -5.14 -10.74 12.45
CA ALA A 165 -4.87 -11.04 11.04
C ALA A 165 -4.78 -12.55 10.78
N ALA A 166 -4.17 -13.30 11.69
CA ALA A 166 -4.04 -14.76 11.59
C ALA A 166 -5.40 -15.48 11.68
N LEU A 167 -6.26 -15.07 12.63
CA LEU A 167 -7.61 -15.61 12.80
C LEU A 167 -8.48 -15.38 11.54
N LEU A 168 -8.43 -14.17 10.98
CA LEU A 168 -9.12 -13.84 9.72
C LEU A 168 -8.55 -14.62 8.53
N ALA A 169 -7.23 -14.81 8.48
CA ALA A 169 -6.56 -15.51 7.39
C ALA A 169 -6.83 -17.02 7.43
N SER A 170 -6.82 -17.62 8.60
CA SER A 170 -7.16 -19.06 8.78
C SER A 170 -8.66 -19.34 8.68
N GLY A 171 -9.50 -18.30 8.83
CA GLY A 171 -10.95 -18.45 8.91
C GLY A 171 -11.42 -19.09 10.23
N GLU A 172 -10.58 -19.04 11.26
CA GLU A 172 -10.93 -19.50 12.62
C GLU A 172 -11.86 -18.52 13.34
N ALA A 173 -11.86 -17.23 12.94
CA ALA A 173 -12.83 -16.25 13.40
C ALA A 173 -13.37 -15.39 12.24
N GLY A 174 -14.62 -14.95 12.36
CA GLY A 174 -15.21 -13.89 11.58
C GLY A 174 -14.75 -12.52 12.08
N ILE A 175 -14.94 -11.47 11.26
CA ILE A 175 -14.57 -10.12 11.67
C ILE A 175 -15.38 -9.63 12.88
N ASP A 176 -16.66 -10.01 12.97
CA ASP A 176 -17.59 -9.70 14.07
C ASP A 176 -17.19 -10.32 15.42
N GLU A 177 -16.36 -11.37 15.39
CA GLU A 177 -15.82 -12.00 16.60
C GLU A 177 -14.62 -11.27 17.19
N LEU A 178 -14.00 -10.34 16.46
CA LEU A 178 -12.85 -9.56 16.93
C LEU A 178 -13.24 -8.42 17.89
N GLY A 179 -14.50 -7.97 17.86
CA GLY A 179 -15.00 -6.92 18.76
C GLY A 179 -16.18 -6.15 18.19
N PRO A 180 -16.57 -5.03 18.81
CA PRO A 180 -17.73 -4.25 18.41
C PRO A 180 -17.55 -3.58 17.05
N GLU A 181 -18.63 -3.54 16.28
CA GLU A 181 -18.70 -2.77 15.04
C GLU A 181 -18.62 -1.26 15.33
N ILE A 182 -17.91 -0.54 14.48
CA ILE A 182 -17.79 0.92 14.51
C ILE A 182 -18.28 1.52 13.19
N ALA A 183 -18.91 2.68 13.28
CA ALA A 183 -19.41 3.37 12.09
C ALA A 183 -18.24 3.84 11.20
N GLY A 184 -18.37 3.67 9.89
CA GLY A 184 -17.32 4.06 8.94
C GLY A 184 -16.93 5.55 9.01
N GLU A 185 -17.87 6.40 9.38
CA GLU A 185 -17.65 7.84 9.56
C GLU A 185 -16.78 8.19 10.78
N GLU A 186 -16.61 7.25 11.71
CA GLU A 186 -15.76 7.43 12.88
C GLU A 186 -14.28 7.09 12.63
N LEU A 187 -13.96 6.48 11.49
CA LEU A 187 -12.59 6.14 11.14
C LEU A 187 -11.74 7.37 10.91
N VAL A 188 -10.50 7.32 11.37
CA VAL A 188 -9.53 8.38 11.13
C VAL A 188 -9.12 8.38 9.65
N PRO A 189 -9.44 9.43 8.86
CA PRO A 189 -9.03 9.50 7.48
C PRO A 189 -7.57 9.93 7.34
N LEU A 190 -6.89 9.52 6.26
CA LEU A 190 -5.66 10.17 5.84
C LEU A 190 -6.00 11.40 5.00
N LEU A 191 -5.69 12.58 5.52
CA LEU A 191 -5.87 13.83 4.77
C LEU A 191 -4.67 14.07 3.86
N LEU A 192 -4.92 14.05 2.55
CA LEU A 192 -3.92 14.32 1.52
C LEU A 192 -4.26 15.64 0.82
N PRO A 193 -3.29 16.55 0.64
CA PRO A 193 -3.49 17.76 -0.14
C PRO A 193 -3.87 17.45 -1.58
N LEU A 194 -4.80 18.21 -2.13
CA LEU A 194 -5.17 18.16 -3.54
C LEU A 194 -4.28 19.08 -4.35
N THR A 195 -4.17 18.79 -5.65
CA THR A 195 -3.56 19.71 -6.61
C THR A 195 -4.41 20.96 -6.78
N GLU A 196 -3.77 22.10 -7.05
CA GLU A 196 -4.44 23.38 -7.28
C GLU A 196 -4.01 23.96 -8.63
N THR A 197 -4.97 24.25 -9.50
CA THR A 197 -4.71 24.91 -10.79
C THR A 197 -4.99 26.40 -10.70
N LYS A 198 -3.96 27.22 -10.99
CA LYS A 198 -4.05 28.70 -11.06
C LYS A 198 -3.56 29.18 -12.41
N GLY A 199 -4.46 29.57 -13.29
CA GLY A 199 -4.11 29.98 -14.67
C GLY A 199 -3.44 28.85 -15.45
N SER A 200 -2.15 29.01 -15.81
CA SER A 200 -1.34 27.98 -16.48
C SER A 200 -0.40 27.23 -15.53
N ALA A 201 -0.56 27.40 -14.22
CA ALA A 201 0.24 26.74 -13.20
C ALA A 201 -0.56 25.65 -12.50
N VAL A 202 0.07 24.51 -12.25
CA VAL A 202 -0.44 23.45 -11.39
C VAL A 202 0.47 23.33 -10.20
N ALA A 203 -0.09 23.51 -9.01
CA ALA A 203 0.60 23.36 -7.73
C ALA A 203 0.21 22.03 -7.09
N GLY A 204 1.19 21.33 -6.58
CA GLY A 204 1.08 20.10 -5.82
C GLY A 204 2.23 20.01 -4.83
N GLU A 205 2.55 18.80 -4.42
CA GLU A 205 3.66 18.53 -3.50
C GLU A 205 4.36 17.21 -3.82
N ALA A 206 5.56 17.05 -3.30
CA ALA A 206 6.26 15.76 -3.30
C ALA A 206 5.55 14.79 -2.35
N TRP A 207 5.09 13.66 -2.88
CA TRP A 207 4.36 12.67 -2.11
C TRP A 207 5.26 11.58 -1.55
N TRP A 208 6.29 11.24 -2.31
CA TRP A 208 7.17 10.14 -1.95
C TRP A 208 8.52 10.28 -2.65
N VAL A 209 9.58 9.89 -1.94
CA VAL A 209 10.93 9.75 -2.49
C VAL A 209 11.31 8.28 -2.44
N ASP A 210 11.64 7.69 -3.59
CA ASP A 210 12.04 6.29 -3.64
C ASP A 210 13.53 6.09 -3.28
N ASN A 211 13.96 4.84 -3.16
CA ASN A 211 15.37 4.51 -2.86
C ASN A 211 16.37 5.01 -3.93
N PHE A 212 15.91 5.28 -5.14
CA PHE A 212 16.74 5.81 -6.23
C PHE A 212 16.81 7.34 -6.20
N GLY A 213 16.05 8.00 -5.32
CA GLY A 213 15.94 9.45 -5.25
C GLY A 213 14.97 10.06 -6.25
N ASN A 214 14.12 9.25 -6.90
CA ASN A 214 13.02 9.79 -7.70
C ASN A 214 11.95 10.37 -6.78
N VAL A 215 11.40 11.51 -7.15
CA VAL A 215 10.40 12.23 -6.36
C VAL A 215 9.05 12.16 -7.07
N GLN A 216 8.15 11.33 -6.58
CA GLN A 216 6.76 11.31 -7.01
C GLN A 216 6.01 12.53 -6.47
N THR A 217 5.17 13.13 -7.29
CA THR A 217 4.27 14.21 -6.89
C THR A 217 2.83 13.72 -6.81
N ASN A 218 1.92 14.54 -6.28
CA ASN A 218 0.48 14.30 -6.38
C ASN A 218 -0.15 14.86 -7.67
N ILE A 219 0.65 15.34 -8.60
CA ILE A 219 0.18 15.94 -9.85
C ILE A 219 -0.03 14.81 -10.87
N ALA A 220 -1.24 14.70 -11.40
CA ALA A 220 -1.57 13.78 -12.48
C ALA A 220 -1.23 14.41 -13.84
N PRO A 221 -0.93 13.60 -14.88
CA PRO A 221 -0.74 14.11 -16.25
C PRO A 221 -1.92 14.94 -16.75
N GLU A 222 -3.13 14.59 -16.35
CA GLU A 222 -4.38 15.27 -16.70
C GLU A 222 -4.44 16.69 -16.19
N ASP A 223 -3.91 16.96 -14.99
CA ASP A 223 -3.82 18.30 -14.40
C ASP A 223 -3.00 19.23 -15.30
N LEU A 224 -1.90 18.74 -15.85
CA LEU A 224 -1.04 19.52 -16.76
C LEU A 224 -1.63 19.61 -18.17
N SER A 225 -2.30 18.58 -18.66
CA SER A 225 -2.97 18.63 -19.97
C SER A 225 -4.08 19.67 -19.98
N GLY A 226 -4.78 19.85 -18.86
CA GLY A 226 -5.80 20.88 -18.65
C GLY A 226 -5.26 22.31 -18.83
N VAL A 227 -3.97 22.54 -18.63
CA VAL A 227 -3.29 23.84 -18.88
C VAL A 227 -2.44 23.84 -20.15
N GLY A 228 -2.63 22.87 -21.03
CA GLY A 228 -1.99 22.81 -22.36
C GLY A 228 -0.54 22.30 -22.34
N LEU A 229 -0.12 21.62 -21.27
CA LEU A 229 1.19 20.98 -21.14
C LEU A 229 1.08 19.48 -21.41
N GLY A 230 2.15 18.86 -21.90
CA GLY A 230 2.17 17.44 -22.20
C GLY A 230 3.57 16.91 -22.50
N PRO A 231 3.72 15.58 -22.67
CA PRO A 231 4.99 14.96 -23.01
C PRO A 231 5.66 15.56 -24.24
N GLY A 232 6.99 15.57 -24.23
CA GLY A 232 7.82 16.17 -25.30
C GLY A 232 8.02 17.69 -25.15
N LYS A 233 7.42 18.32 -24.15
CA LYS A 233 7.63 19.74 -23.83
C LYS A 233 8.62 19.90 -22.68
N THR A 234 9.32 21.03 -22.68
CA THR A 234 10.05 21.50 -21.50
C THR A 234 9.09 22.29 -20.62
N VAL A 235 9.05 21.96 -19.34
CA VAL A 235 8.24 22.63 -18.33
C VAL A 235 9.13 23.40 -17.36
N THR A 236 8.54 24.35 -16.67
CA THR A 236 9.17 25.05 -15.55
C THR A 236 8.66 24.42 -14.25
N VAL A 237 9.58 23.89 -13.46
CA VAL A 237 9.31 23.32 -12.13
C VAL A 237 9.86 24.28 -11.09
N LYS A 238 9.01 24.75 -10.18
CA LYS A 238 9.39 25.60 -9.06
C LYS A 238 9.34 24.81 -7.76
N VAL A 239 10.44 24.85 -7.01
CA VAL A 239 10.59 24.28 -5.67
C VAL A 239 11.09 25.37 -4.75
N GLY A 240 10.29 25.76 -3.77
CA GLY A 240 10.59 26.92 -2.92
C GLY A 240 10.79 28.20 -3.76
N SER A 241 11.99 28.79 -3.70
CA SER A 241 12.38 29.95 -4.52
C SER A 241 13.12 29.60 -5.83
N THR A 242 13.54 28.33 -5.98
CA THR A 242 14.32 27.86 -7.12
C THR A 242 13.41 27.44 -8.27
N ILE A 243 13.86 27.73 -9.48
CA ILE A 243 13.15 27.44 -10.72
C ILE A 243 14.04 26.58 -11.61
N TYR A 244 13.52 25.45 -12.05
CA TYR A 244 14.19 24.49 -12.91
C TYR A 244 13.49 24.41 -14.27
N SER A 245 14.27 24.27 -15.34
CA SER A 245 13.77 23.97 -16.68
C SER A 245 13.90 22.47 -16.90
N VAL A 246 12.79 21.75 -16.96
CA VAL A 246 12.77 20.30 -16.90
C VAL A 246 12.07 19.74 -18.14
N PRO A 247 12.70 18.86 -18.94
CA PRO A 247 12.04 18.18 -20.03
C PRO A 247 11.04 17.14 -19.48
N TRP A 248 9.83 17.15 -20.03
CA TRP A 248 8.84 16.11 -19.78
C TRP A 248 9.02 15.02 -20.84
N VAL A 249 9.59 13.90 -20.45
CA VAL A 249 9.99 12.79 -21.32
C VAL A 249 9.23 11.50 -20.96
N THR A 250 9.44 10.45 -21.72
CA THR A 250 8.79 9.14 -21.48
C THR A 250 9.70 8.16 -20.73
N SER A 251 11.01 8.35 -20.80
CA SER A 251 11.97 7.47 -20.14
C SER A 251 13.25 8.21 -19.70
N TYR A 252 13.97 7.60 -18.77
CA TYR A 252 15.28 8.10 -18.32
C TYR A 252 16.31 8.22 -19.45
N GLY A 253 16.17 7.39 -20.50
CA GLY A 253 17.08 7.39 -21.66
C GLY A 253 16.94 8.59 -22.59
N ASP A 254 15.91 9.40 -22.43
CA ASP A 254 15.62 10.55 -23.29
C ASP A 254 16.40 11.82 -22.92
N VAL A 255 17.19 11.76 -21.83
CA VAL A 255 18.04 12.87 -21.36
C VAL A 255 19.49 12.39 -21.17
N GLY A 256 20.43 13.32 -21.02
CA GLY A 256 21.84 13.03 -20.71
C GLY A 256 22.07 12.62 -19.25
N ASP A 257 23.21 11.98 -18.95
CA ASP A 257 23.59 11.62 -17.58
C ASP A 257 23.72 12.90 -16.72
N GLY A 258 23.15 12.86 -15.51
CA GLY A 258 23.10 14.00 -14.59
C GLY A 258 21.97 15.00 -14.88
N GLU A 259 21.22 14.82 -15.96
CA GLU A 259 20.12 15.73 -16.29
C GLU A 259 18.83 15.38 -15.52
N VAL A 260 18.14 16.43 -15.07
CA VAL A 260 16.82 16.34 -14.46
C VAL A 260 15.76 16.09 -15.53
N LEU A 261 14.80 15.25 -15.24
CA LEU A 261 13.66 14.95 -16.10
C LEU A 261 12.36 14.89 -15.30
N MET A 262 11.24 15.11 -15.96
CA MET A 262 9.90 14.79 -15.47
C MET A 262 9.30 13.69 -16.34
N HIS A 263 8.68 12.70 -15.73
CA HIS A 263 8.01 11.62 -16.44
C HIS A 263 6.76 11.16 -15.70
N VAL A 264 5.93 10.35 -16.34
CA VAL A 264 4.85 9.63 -15.68
C VAL A 264 5.45 8.36 -15.08
N ASP A 265 5.27 8.16 -13.78
CA ASP A 265 5.79 6.98 -13.09
C ASP A 265 4.91 5.73 -13.30
N SER A 266 5.28 4.62 -12.65
CA SER A 266 4.60 3.33 -12.79
C SER A 266 3.19 3.28 -12.18
N VAL A 267 2.80 4.30 -11.41
CA VAL A 267 1.45 4.41 -10.81
C VAL A 267 0.60 5.51 -11.45
N GLY A 268 1.14 6.17 -12.49
CA GLY A 268 0.40 7.14 -13.29
C GLY A 268 0.51 8.58 -12.81
N LEU A 269 1.38 8.91 -11.87
CA LEU A 269 1.62 10.27 -11.40
C LEU A 269 2.90 10.85 -12.00
N LEU A 270 3.02 12.18 -11.99
CA LEU A 270 4.24 12.84 -12.41
C LEU A 270 5.32 12.70 -11.36
N ALA A 271 6.49 12.28 -11.79
CA ALA A 271 7.69 12.17 -10.97
C ALA A 271 8.85 12.98 -11.57
N LEU A 272 9.69 13.50 -10.70
CA LEU A 272 10.96 14.14 -11.03
C LEU A 272 12.08 13.13 -10.77
N ALA A 273 13.01 13.05 -11.69
CA ALA A 273 14.14 12.14 -11.62
C ALA A 273 15.42 12.80 -12.16
N VAL A 274 16.57 12.22 -11.83
CA VAL A 274 17.87 12.57 -12.42
C VAL A 274 18.47 11.32 -13.03
N ARG A 275 18.83 11.35 -14.30
CA ARG A 275 19.48 10.20 -14.93
C ARG A 275 20.85 9.94 -14.30
N GLY A 276 21.01 8.77 -13.67
CA GLY A 276 22.26 8.40 -12.99
C GLY A 276 22.53 9.17 -11.68
N GLY A 277 21.55 9.90 -11.15
CA GLY A 277 21.65 10.68 -9.92
C GLY A 277 20.38 10.60 -9.07
N ARG A 278 20.23 11.54 -8.11
CA ARG A 278 19.12 11.64 -7.18
C ARG A 278 18.42 12.99 -7.33
N ALA A 279 17.13 12.94 -7.65
CA ALA A 279 16.32 14.17 -7.81
C ALA A 279 15.99 14.85 -6.49
N ASP A 280 15.82 14.07 -5.41
CA ASP A 280 15.58 14.62 -4.07
C ASP A 280 16.76 15.50 -3.59
N GLU A 281 18.00 15.10 -3.86
CA GLU A 281 19.19 15.87 -3.52
C GLU A 281 19.37 17.08 -4.47
N GLU A 282 19.30 16.86 -5.79
CA GLU A 282 19.53 17.88 -6.80
C GLU A 282 18.51 19.03 -6.75
N LEU A 283 17.23 18.68 -6.48
CA LEU A 283 16.13 19.64 -6.42
C LEU A 283 15.81 20.10 -4.99
N ASN A 284 16.52 19.57 -3.99
CA ASN A 284 16.24 19.79 -2.57
C ASN A 284 14.76 19.51 -2.22
N LEU A 285 14.28 18.33 -2.65
CA LEU A 285 12.92 17.86 -2.45
C LEU A 285 12.86 16.78 -1.38
N SER A 286 11.89 16.90 -0.49
CA SER A 286 11.49 15.86 0.44
C SER A 286 9.97 15.77 0.48
N GLU A 287 9.43 14.72 1.10
CA GLU A 287 7.98 14.57 1.26
C GLU A 287 7.33 15.81 1.85
N GLY A 288 6.19 16.22 1.27
CA GLY A 288 5.44 17.41 1.68
C GLY A 288 5.95 18.73 1.12
N VAL A 289 7.10 18.77 0.43
CA VAL A 289 7.59 20.01 -0.19
C VAL A 289 6.73 20.37 -1.40
N ALA A 290 6.31 21.64 -1.45
CA ALA A 290 5.46 22.14 -2.52
C ALA A 290 6.22 22.20 -3.86
N VAL A 291 5.56 21.71 -4.91
CA VAL A 291 6.02 21.72 -6.29
C VAL A 291 5.01 22.46 -7.16
N THR A 292 5.48 23.40 -7.99
CA THR A 292 4.60 24.05 -8.97
C THR A 292 5.15 23.84 -10.38
N VAL A 293 4.30 23.38 -11.28
CA VAL A 293 4.65 23.14 -12.69
C VAL A 293 3.92 24.14 -13.59
N THR A 294 4.67 24.76 -14.49
CA THR A 294 4.13 25.70 -15.48
C THR A 294 4.76 25.46 -16.85
N GLY A 295 4.16 25.99 -17.90
CA GLY A 295 4.79 26.02 -19.22
C GLY A 295 6.10 26.83 -19.19
N SER A 296 7.11 26.39 -19.92
CA SER A 296 8.31 27.20 -20.12
C SER A 296 7.90 28.53 -20.78
N ARG A 297 8.34 29.64 -20.21
CA ARG A 297 8.21 30.95 -20.89
C ARG A 297 9.03 30.86 -22.18
N SER A 298 8.38 30.89 -23.33
CA SER A 298 9.09 31.24 -24.56
C SER A 298 9.85 32.52 -24.30
N ALA A 299 11.17 32.48 -24.36
CA ALA A 299 11.92 33.72 -24.50
C ALA A 299 11.32 34.43 -25.72
N LYS A 300 10.60 35.52 -25.51
CA LYS A 300 10.27 36.43 -26.62
C LYS A 300 11.61 36.83 -27.17
N ALA A 301 11.91 36.37 -28.38
CA ALA A 301 12.97 36.98 -29.17
C ALA A 301 12.63 38.49 -29.30
N GLU A 302 13.43 39.33 -28.66
CA GLU A 302 13.47 40.74 -28.95
C GLU A 302 14.10 40.98 -30.34
#